data_315460eb72bd0ce88b25399a7d94b6d5
#
_entry.id   315460eb72bd0ce88b25399a7d94b6d5
#
_cell.length_a   1.000
_cell.length_b   1.000
_cell.length_c   1.000
_cell.angle_alpha   90.00
_cell.angle_beta   90.00
_cell.angle_gamma   90.00
#
_symmetry.space_group_name_H-M   'P 1'
#
loop_
_entity.id
_entity.type
_entity.pdbx_description
1 polymer ?
#
loop_
_entity_poly.entity_id
_entity_poly.type
_entity_poly.pdbx_seq_one_letter_code
_entity_poly.pdbx_strand_id
1 'polypeptide(L)'
;MMTLTLLNQIQSHATLSQHETTEFIQYLINPECHTQDKVKLLQAFTNKSIQQKELTYIVKSLIHTMYSTQPEYKGSICVCGTGGDKSNSFNISTTVSFVVASADVPVIKHGNKSITSNSGSTDLLQQLHIPTTKVANVAKQVSKTHLAFISAMESYPIMKYIQPIRKRIHEPTIFNIVGPLINPFKLDYQVMGVYDASQLPMIIKTMKDLGRRRGIVLHGANRMDEATLSGDNEIYELHEDGTISHYVLNARDYGIAHANNIELQGGTPEENKNITIDILSGKDHSPKRNVVVLN
;
A
#
# COMPACT_ATOMS: atom_id res chain seq x y z
N MET A 1 -25.80 1.03 22.84
CA MET A 1 -24.88 1.31 23.96
C MET A 1 -23.41 1.22 23.54
N MET A 2 -22.93 0.13 22.97
CA MET A 2 -21.51 -0.10 22.58
C MET A 2 -20.93 1.02 21.66
N THR A 3 -21.67 1.44 20.65
CA THR A 3 -21.26 2.51 19.71
C THR A 3 -21.05 3.85 20.37
N LEU A 4 -21.87 4.21 21.36
CA LEU A 4 -21.74 5.50 22.06
C LEU A 4 -20.49 5.51 22.95
N THR A 5 -20.19 4.41 23.62
CA THR A 5 -18.98 4.25 24.44
C THR A 5 -17.73 4.36 23.57
N LEU A 6 -17.69 3.64 22.45
CA LEU A 6 -16.56 3.65 21.52
C LEU A 6 -16.36 5.03 20.86
N LEU A 7 -17.46 5.70 20.49
CA LEU A 7 -17.41 7.05 19.94
C LEU A 7 -16.86 8.06 20.96
N ASN A 8 -17.29 7.99 22.21
CA ASN A 8 -16.80 8.86 23.29
C ASN A 8 -15.29 8.65 23.55
N GLN A 9 -14.82 7.39 23.56
CA GLN A 9 -13.40 7.08 23.69
C GLN A 9 -12.57 7.67 22.54
N ILE A 10 -13.05 7.50 21.31
CA ILE A 10 -12.36 8.06 20.13
C ILE A 10 -12.34 9.59 20.20
N GLN A 11 -13.43 10.24 20.56
CA GLN A 11 -13.53 11.69 20.68
C GLN A 11 -12.69 12.26 21.83
N SER A 12 -12.47 11.50 22.89
CA SER A 12 -11.54 11.87 23.97
C SER A 12 -10.07 11.63 23.61
N HIS A 13 -9.76 11.26 22.38
CA HIS A 13 -8.43 10.90 21.88
C HIS A 13 -7.76 9.74 22.64
N ALA A 14 -8.54 8.90 23.32
CA ALA A 14 -8.02 7.71 23.98
C ALA A 14 -7.49 6.71 22.95
N THR A 15 -6.39 6.03 23.28
CA THR A 15 -5.85 4.94 22.49
C THR A 15 -6.74 3.71 22.66
N LEU A 16 -7.24 3.17 21.55
CA LEU A 16 -8.06 1.96 21.58
C LEU A 16 -7.19 0.73 21.84
N SER A 17 -7.66 -0.15 22.70
CA SER A 17 -7.11 -1.48 22.89
C SER A 17 -7.34 -2.35 21.63
N GLN A 18 -6.70 -3.52 21.59
CA GLN A 18 -6.93 -4.49 20.50
C GLN A 18 -8.40 -4.91 20.39
N HIS A 19 -9.07 -5.12 21.52
CA HIS A 19 -10.49 -5.49 21.56
C HIS A 19 -11.35 -4.38 20.97
N GLU A 20 -11.21 -3.16 21.47
CA GLU A 20 -11.98 -2.00 21.01
C GLU A 20 -11.72 -1.67 19.51
N THR A 21 -10.48 -1.87 19.06
CA THR A 21 -10.15 -1.72 17.64
C THR A 21 -10.82 -2.79 16.79
N THR A 22 -10.91 -4.02 17.29
CA THR A 22 -11.65 -5.09 16.63
C THR A 22 -13.13 -4.78 16.57
N GLU A 23 -13.73 -4.30 17.66
CA GLU A 23 -15.14 -3.86 17.68
C GLU A 23 -15.39 -2.70 16.70
N PHE A 24 -14.47 -1.73 16.62
CA PHE A 24 -14.52 -0.64 15.65
C PHE A 24 -14.59 -1.17 14.21
N ILE A 25 -13.71 -2.10 13.84
CA ILE A 25 -13.71 -2.70 12.50
C ILE A 25 -14.99 -3.51 12.26
N GLN A 26 -15.39 -4.35 13.20
CA GLN A 26 -16.61 -5.16 13.10
C GLN A 26 -17.85 -4.28 12.92
N TYR A 27 -17.93 -3.16 13.62
CA TYR A 27 -19.04 -2.21 13.45
C TYR A 27 -19.03 -1.59 12.04
N LEU A 28 -17.88 -1.19 11.52
CA LEU A 28 -17.79 -0.58 10.18
C LEU A 28 -18.19 -1.54 9.06
N ILE A 29 -17.83 -2.81 9.19
CA ILE A 29 -18.13 -3.82 8.15
C ILE A 29 -19.49 -4.50 8.32
N ASN A 30 -20.17 -4.34 9.44
CA ASN A 30 -21.48 -4.96 9.68
C ASN A 30 -22.57 -4.29 8.81
N PRO A 31 -23.24 -5.01 7.89
CA PRO A 31 -24.27 -4.44 7.03
C PRO A 31 -25.49 -3.89 7.78
N GLU A 32 -25.78 -4.44 8.97
CA GLU A 32 -26.94 -4.07 9.78
C GLU A 32 -26.78 -2.74 10.54
N CYS A 33 -25.55 -2.24 10.67
CA CYS A 33 -25.30 -0.96 11.35
C CYS A 33 -25.61 0.23 10.44
N HIS A 34 -26.21 1.27 10.99
CA HIS A 34 -26.57 2.47 10.23
C HIS A 34 -25.35 3.18 9.62
N THR A 35 -25.43 3.48 8.34
CA THR A 35 -24.34 4.14 7.61
C THR A 35 -23.94 5.47 8.23
N GLN A 36 -24.90 6.23 8.77
CA GLN A 36 -24.63 7.54 9.37
C GLN A 36 -23.77 7.44 10.64
N ASP A 37 -24.02 6.42 11.47
CA ASP A 37 -23.23 6.17 12.66
C ASP A 37 -21.81 5.67 12.32
N LYS A 38 -21.68 4.85 11.28
CA LYS A 38 -20.38 4.45 10.75
C LYS A 38 -19.57 5.64 10.24
N VAL A 39 -20.21 6.58 9.52
CA VAL A 39 -19.56 7.80 9.06
C VAL A 39 -19.07 8.64 10.25
N LYS A 40 -19.92 8.87 11.26
CA LYS A 40 -19.53 9.61 12.47
C LYS A 40 -18.35 8.95 13.19
N LEU A 41 -18.39 7.62 13.33
CA LEU A 41 -17.35 6.87 14.00
C LEU A 41 -16.01 6.92 13.25
N LEU A 42 -16.03 6.73 11.93
CA LEU A 42 -14.83 6.81 11.11
C LEU A 42 -14.28 8.24 11.02
N GLN A 43 -15.17 9.25 10.95
CA GLN A 43 -14.78 10.66 10.98
C GLN A 43 -14.08 11.01 12.30
N ALA A 44 -14.66 10.60 13.43
CA ALA A 44 -14.05 10.83 14.74
C ALA A 44 -12.68 10.13 14.83
N PHE A 45 -12.55 8.90 14.30
CA PHE A 45 -11.29 8.19 14.27
C PHE A 45 -10.25 8.86 13.33
N THR A 46 -10.70 9.44 12.22
CA THR A 46 -9.83 10.19 11.30
C THR A 46 -9.28 11.46 11.97
N ASN A 47 -10.10 12.12 12.79
CA ASN A 47 -9.74 13.38 13.47
C ASN A 47 -8.83 13.18 14.69
N LYS A 48 -8.65 11.96 15.17
CA LYS A 48 -7.75 11.69 16.28
C LYS A 48 -6.34 11.34 15.78
N SER A 49 -5.31 11.63 16.60
CA SER A 49 -3.95 11.17 16.36
C SER A 49 -3.87 9.66 16.58
N ILE A 50 -3.73 8.92 15.49
CA ILE A 50 -3.68 7.46 15.51
C ILE A 50 -2.35 6.99 16.09
N GLN A 51 -2.39 6.02 17.00
CA GLN A 51 -1.21 5.40 17.56
C GLN A 51 -0.77 4.18 16.73
N GLN A 52 0.51 3.89 16.72
CA GLN A 52 1.08 2.78 15.94
C GLN A 52 0.40 1.43 16.25
N LYS A 53 0.11 1.16 17.53
CA LYS A 53 -0.58 -0.08 17.92
C LYS A 53 -2.01 -0.16 17.37
N GLU A 54 -2.72 0.94 17.29
CA GLU A 54 -4.06 0.97 16.69
C GLU A 54 -4.01 0.61 15.19
N LEU A 55 -3.03 1.15 14.45
CA LEU A 55 -2.83 0.75 13.06
C LEU A 55 -2.56 -0.75 12.95
N THR A 56 -1.68 -1.29 13.79
CA THR A 56 -1.39 -2.73 13.83
C THR A 56 -2.66 -3.55 14.13
N TYR A 57 -3.47 -3.13 15.09
CA TYR A 57 -4.70 -3.85 15.45
C TYR A 57 -5.75 -3.79 14.35
N ILE A 58 -5.91 -2.64 13.67
CA ILE A 58 -6.81 -2.50 12.52
C ILE A 58 -6.41 -3.49 11.42
N VAL A 59 -5.13 -3.51 11.04
CA VAL A 59 -4.61 -4.39 10.00
C VAL A 59 -4.83 -5.85 10.37
N LYS A 60 -4.45 -6.26 11.60
CA LYS A 60 -4.64 -7.63 12.09
C LYS A 60 -6.13 -8.02 12.15
N SER A 61 -7.01 -7.12 12.58
CA SER A 61 -8.45 -7.37 12.63
C SER A 61 -9.04 -7.62 11.23
N LEU A 62 -8.69 -6.81 10.25
CA LEU A 62 -9.14 -6.99 8.87
C LEU A 62 -8.62 -8.29 8.26
N ILE A 63 -7.33 -8.59 8.46
CA ILE A 63 -6.72 -9.83 8.00
C ILE A 63 -7.44 -11.03 8.63
N HIS A 64 -7.60 -11.04 9.96
CA HIS A 64 -8.22 -12.15 10.68
C HIS A 64 -9.69 -12.35 10.29
N THR A 65 -10.42 -11.29 10.00
CA THR A 65 -11.81 -11.37 9.52
C THR A 65 -11.92 -12.14 8.21
N MET A 66 -10.92 -12.04 7.33
CA MET A 66 -10.92 -12.70 6.03
C MET A 66 -10.13 -14.00 6.00
N TYR A 67 -9.09 -14.08 6.79
CA TYR A 67 -8.12 -15.18 6.79
C TYR A 67 -7.82 -15.60 8.24
N SER A 68 -8.42 -16.69 8.70
CA SER A 68 -8.12 -17.27 10.03
C SER A 68 -6.62 -17.64 10.14
N THR A 69 -6.04 -18.07 9.03
CA THR A 69 -4.60 -18.26 8.86
C THR A 69 -4.19 -17.69 7.51
N GLN A 70 -3.23 -16.75 7.50
CA GLN A 70 -2.68 -16.23 6.26
C GLN A 70 -1.83 -17.30 5.57
N PRO A 71 -2.00 -17.49 4.25
CA PRO A 71 -1.04 -18.28 3.49
C PRO A 71 0.33 -17.59 3.50
N GLU A 72 1.39 -18.38 3.43
CA GLU A 72 2.79 -17.95 3.39
C GLU A 72 3.46 -18.39 2.08
N TYR A 73 4.36 -17.56 1.59
CA TYR A 73 5.29 -17.92 0.52
C TYR A 73 6.66 -17.35 0.87
N LYS A 74 7.62 -18.25 1.14
CA LYS A 74 8.95 -17.85 1.63
C LYS A 74 9.66 -16.93 0.65
N GLY A 75 10.24 -15.87 1.17
CA GLY A 75 10.94 -14.84 0.39
C GLY A 75 10.02 -13.87 -0.35
N SER A 76 8.70 -13.94 -0.12
CA SER A 76 7.76 -13.08 -0.83
C SER A 76 7.89 -11.61 -0.47
N ILE A 77 7.79 -10.76 -1.51
CA ILE A 77 7.80 -9.30 -1.38
C ILE A 77 6.53 -8.70 -2.00
N CYS A 78 6.08 -7.59 -1.42
CA CYS A 78 5.14 -6.68 -2.06
C CYS A 78 5.78 -5.29 -2.22
N VAL A 79 5.68 -4.72 -3.41
CA VAL A 79 6.05 -3.34 -3.70
C VAL A 79 4.76 -2.55 -3.96
N CYS A 80 4.49 -1.52 -3.19
CA CYS A 80 3.23 -0.77 -3.25
C CYS A 80 3.42 0.68 -2.78
N GLY A 81 2.39 1.49 -2.97
CA GLY A 81 2.29 2.83 -2.41
C GLY A 81 0.91 3.08 -1.82
N THR A 82 0.77 4.13 -1.03
CA THR A 82 -0.53 4.56 -0.48
C THR A 82 -1.45 5.12 -1.54
N GLY A 83 -0.88 5.60 -2.65
CA GLY A 83 -1.59 6.49 -3.55
C GLY A 83 -1.90 7.85 -2.91
N GLY A 84 -2.61 8.70 -3.64
CA GLY A 84 -3.11 9.97 -3.10
C GLY A 84 -2.11 11.13 -3.12
N ASP A 85 -0.93 10.93 -3.64
CA ASP A 85 0.13 11.93 -3.79
C ASP A 85 -0.16 13.01 -4.86
N LYS A 86 -1.15 12.76 -5.73
CA LYS A 86 -1.57 13.64 -6.83
C LYS A 86 -0.47 13.91 -7.89
N SER A 87 0.56 13.09 -7.93
CA SER A 87 1.66 13.21 -8.88
C SER A 87 1.25 12.90 -10.32
N ASN A 88 0.19 12.10 -10.48
CA ASN A 88 -0.21 11.50 -11.76
C ASN A 88 0.94 10.71 -12.43
N SER A 89 1.84 10.14 -11.63
CA SER A 89 2.91 9.28 -12.13
C SER A 89 2.36 8.06 -12.87
N PHE A 90 3.14 7.51 -13.81
CA PHE A 90 2.81 6.20 -14.36
C PHE A 90 2.88 5.13 -13.25
N ASN A 91 2.46 3.90 -13.55
CA ASN A 91 2.38 2.81 -12.56
C ASN A 91 3.77 2.29 -12.14
N ILE A 92 4.57 3.13 -11.44
CA ILE A 92 5.97 2.86 -11.06
C ILE A 92 6.07 1.55 -10.28
N SER A 93 5.40 1.41 -9.14
CA SER A 93 5.50 0.21 -8.29
C SER A 93 5.02 -1.08 -8.99
N THR A 94 4.09 -0.97 -9.96
CA THR A 94 3.68 -2.12 -10.77
C THR A 94 4.78 -2.51 -11.76
N THR A 95 5.42 -1.53 -12.40
CA THR A 95 6.56 -1.76 -13.30
C THR A 95 7.75 -2.35 -12.53
N VAL A 96 8.08 -1.81 -11.34
CA VAL A 96 9.09 -2.37 -10.42
C VAL A 96 8.81 -3.83 -10.09
N SER A 97 7.54 -4.21 -9.89
CA SER A 97 7.17 -5.60 -9.58
C SER A 97 7.58 -6.59 -10.67
N PHE A 98 7.52 -6.21 -11.94
CA PHE A 98 8.03 -7.03 -13.05
C PHE A 98 9.55 -7.16 -13.02
N VAL A 99 10.26 -6.06 -12.75
CA VAL A 99 11.73 -6.05 -12.67
C VAL A 99 12.21 -6.94 -11.52
N VAL A 100 11.63 -6.78 -10.33
CA VAL A 100 11.97 -7.60 -9.14
C VAL A 100 11.70 -9.09 -9.39
N ALA A 101 10.57 -9.41 -10.02
CA ALA A 101 10.25 -10.80 -10.36
C ALA A 101 11.21 -11.40 -11.39
N SER A 102 11.75 -10.59 -12.31
CA SER A 102 12.74 -11.04 -13.29
C SER A 102 14.10 -11.41 -12.68
N ALA A 103 14.34 -10.98 -11.45
CA ALA A 103 15.49 -11.38 -10.63
C ALA A 103 15.20 -12.59 -9.72
N ASP A 104 14.22 -13.42 -10.07
CA ASP A 104 13.79 -14.63 -9.34
C ASP A 104 13.27 -14.37 -7.90
N VAL A 105 12.92 -13.11 -7.58
CA VAL A 105 12.32 -12.77 -6.29
C VAL A 105 10.81 -12.98 -6.35
N PRO A 106 10.21 -13.74 -5.41
CA PRO A 106 8.76 -13.98 -5.40
C PRO A 106 7.97 -12.70 -5.08
N VAL A 107 7.29 -12.12 -6.05
CA VAL A 107 6.48 -10.92 -5.88
C VAL A 107 5.01 -11.29 -5.74
N ILE A 108 4.38 -10.86 -4.64
CA ILE A 108 2.94 -11.01 -4.39
C ILE A 108 2.36 -9.61 -4.20
N LYS A 109 2.02 -8.95 -5.31
CA LYS A 109 1.52 -7.59 -5.28
C LYS A 109 0.02 -7.56 -5.05
N HIS A 110 -0.39 -6.89 -3.98
CA HIS A 110 -1.76 -6.58 -3.67
C HIS A 110 -2.09 -5.18 -4.20
N GLY A 111 -3.07 -5.07 -5.08
CA GLY A 111 -3.39 -3.81 -5.75
C GLY A 111 -4.87 -3.64 -6.06
N ASN A 112 -5.24 -2.44 -6.49
CA ASN A 112 -6.62 -2.07 -6.80
C ASN A 112 -6.70 -1.24 -8.09
N LYS A 113 -7.93 -0.98 -8.54
CA LYS A 113 -8.20 0.10 -9.48
C LYS A 113 -7.92 1.45 -8.82
N SER A 114 -7.55 2.42 -9.64
CA SER A 114 -7.37 3.78 -9.14
C SER A 114 -8.69 4.35 -8.60
N ILE A 115 -8.57 5.16 -7.55
CA ILE A 115 -9.66 5.99 -7.03
C ILE A 115 -9.36 7.47 -7.32
N THR A 116 -8.08 7.84 -7.41
CA THR A 116 -7.62 9.24 -7.47
C THR A 116 -6.72 9.54 -8.65
N SER A 117 -6.04 8.55 -9.24
CA SER A 117 -5.18 8.71 -10.41
C SER A 117 -5.86 8.19 -11.69
N ASN A 118 -5.29 8.54 -12.85
CA ASN A 118 -5.82 8.14 -14.16
C ASN A 118 -5.74 6.63 -14.43
N SER A 119 -4.86 5.91 -13.71
CA SER A 119 -4.66 4.48 -13.90
C SER A 119 -4.16 3.83 -12.61
N GLY A 120 -4.90 2.87 -12.07
CA GLY A 120 -4.45 2.01 -10.98
C GLY A 120 -3.69 0.77 -11.50
N SER A 121 -3.14 -0.01 -10.57
CA SER A 121 -2.42 -1.24 -10.93
C SER A 121 -3.28 -2.21 -11.73
N THR A 122 -4.55 -2.39 -11.34
CA THR A 122 -5.48 -3.30 -12.04
C THR A 122 -5.83 -2.79 -13.45
N ASP A 123 -5.89 -1.47 -13.65
CA ASP A 123 -6.19 -0.89 -14.96
C ASP A 123 -5.04 -1.13 -15.95
N LEU A 124 -3.79 -0.96 -15.47
CA LEU A 124 -2.59 -1.30 -16.25
C LEU A 124 -2.55 -2.80 -16.60
N LEU A 125 -2.79 -3.68 -15.62
CA LEU A 125 -2.78 -5.13 -15.85
C LEU A 125 -3.83 -5.55 -16.89
N GLN A 126 -5.00 -4.93 -16.87
CA GLN A 126 -6.04 -5.18 -17.88
C GLN A 126 -5.55 -4.82 -19.29
N GLN A 127 -4.85 -3.71 -19.45
CA GLN A 127 -4.24 -3.31 -20.74
C GLN A 127 -3.11 -4.25 -21.18
N LEU A 128 -2.37 -4.80 -20.24
CA LEU A 128 -1.32 -5.79 -20.48
C LEU A 128 -1.88 -7.21 -20.71
N HIS A 129 -3.19 -7.42 -20.61
CA HIS A 129 -3.85 -8.73 -20.64
C HIS A 129 -3.33 -9.70 -19.59
N ILE A 130 -2.90 -9.19 -18.42
CA ILE A 130 -2.43 -9.97 -17.29
C ILE A 130 -3.57 -10.09 -16.27
N PRO A 131 -4.11 -11.31 -16.03
CA PRO A 131 -5.18 -11.49 -15.07
C PRO A 131 -4.68 -11.36 -13.63
N THR A 132 -5.56 -10.91 -12.73
CA THR A 132 -5.34 -11.04 -11.29
C THR A 132 -5.45 -12.52 -10.88
N THR A 133 -4.70 -12.87 -9.85
CA THR A 133 -4.61 -14.25 -9.36
C THR A 133 -5.45 -14.39 -8.09
N LYS A 134 -6.36 -15.37 -8.05
CA LYS A 134 -7.08 -15.71 -6.82
C LYS A 134 -6.12 -16.20 -5.75
N VAL A 135 -6.35 -15.83 -4.50
CA VAL A 135 -5.46 -16.16 -3.36
C VAL A 135 -5.05 -17.63 -3.32
N ALA A 136 -5.99 -18.54 -3.55
CA ALA A 136 -5.74 -19.98 -3.59
C ALA A 136 -4.74 -20.45 -4.68
N ASN A 137 -4.54 -19.66 -5.73
CA ASN A 137 -3.70 -19.99 -6.87
C ASN A 137 -2.35 -19.25 -6.87
N VAL A 138 -2.14 -18.34 -5.93
CA VAL A 138 -0.95 -17.46 -5.90
C VAL A 138 0.34 -18.26 -5.80
N ALA A 139 0.42 -19.25 -4.90
CA ALA A 139 1.63 -20.08 -4.75
C ALA A 139 2.01 -20.78 -6.07
N LYS A 140 1.02 -21.33 -6.78
CA LYS A 140 1.22 -21.96 -8.09
C LYS A 140 1.63 -20.95 -9.16
N GLN A 141 1.07 -19.73 -9.13
CA GLN A 141 1.43 -18.67 -10.08
C GLN A 141 2.87 -18.19 -9.84
N VAL A 142 3.21 -17.88 -8.59
CA VAL A 142 4.54 -17.40 -8.20
C VAL A 142 5.62 -18.44 -8.48
N SER A 143 5.36 -19.73 -8.26
CA SER A 143 6.33 -20.79 -8.58
C SER A 143 6.66 -20.90 -10.07
N LYS A 144 5.82 -20.33 -10.95
CA LYS A 144 6.02 -20.35 -12.41
C LYS A 144 6.66 -19.08 -12.96
N THR A 145 6.30 -17.95 -12.41
CA THR A 145 6.61 -16.63 -13.00
C THR A 145 7.25 -15.67 -12.01
N HIS A 146 7.47 -16.09 -10.76
CA HIS A 146 7.90 -15.24 -9.63
C HIS A 146 7.01 -14.03 -9.37
N LEU A 147 5.79 -13.98 -9.99
CA LEU A 147 4.91 -12.81 -9.91
C LEU A 147 3.44 -13.23 -9.84
N ALA A 148 2.73 -12.70 -8.86
CA ALA A 148 1.28 -12.74 -8.80
C ALA A 148 0.71 -11.38 -8.41
N PHE A 149 -0.32 -10.95 -9.13
CA PHE A 149 -1.11 -9.77 -8.79
C PHE A 149 -2.43 -10.19 -8.18
N ILE A 150 -2.76 -9.69 -6.99
CA ILE A 150 -3.98 -9.97 -6.26
C ILE A 150 -4.87 -8.73 -6.28
N SER A 151 -6.14 -8.90 -6.65
CA SER A 151 -7.14 -7.83 -6.55
C SER A 151 -7.54 -7.60 -5.08
N ALA A 152 -7.42 -6.36 -4.61
CA ALA A 152 -7.87 -5.99 -3.27
C ALA A 152 -9.39 -6.16 -3.09
N MET A 153 -10.18 -5.93 -4.13
CA MET A 153 -11.63 -6.11 -4.07
C MET A 153 -12.04 -7.57 -3.94
N GLU A 154 -11.31 -8.48 -4.60
CA GLU A 154 -11.59 -9.92 -4.55
C GLU A 154 -11.09 -10.56 -3.25
N SER A 155 -9.92 -10.12 -2.75
CA SER A 155 -9.32 -10.66 -1.54
C SER A 155 -9.95 -10.11 -0.25
N TYR A 156 -10.48 -8.89 -0.28
CA TYR A 156 -11.16 -8.25 0.86
C TYR A 156 -12.55 -7.73 0.47
N PRO A 157 -13.52 -8.61 0.15
CA PRO A 157 -14.87 -8.21 -0.23
C PRO A 157 -15.61 -7.43 0.88
N ILE A 158 -15.17 -7.54 2.15
CA ILE A 158 -15.69 -6.74 3.26
C ILE A 158 -15.48 -5.23 3.08
N MET A 159 -14.49 -4.83 2.29
CA MET A 159 -14.22 -3.42 2.00
C MET A 159 -15.37 -2.74 1.25
N LYS A 160 -16.27 -3.49 0.61
CA LYS A 160 -17.50 -2.94 0.00
C LYS A 160 -18.39 -2.21 1.02
N TYR A 161 -18.34 -2.58 2.29
CA TYR A 161 -19.10 -1.91 3.36
C TYR A 161 -18.42 -0.63 3.86
N ILE A 162 -17.12 -0.51 3.68
CA ILE A 162 -16.31 0.65 4.09
C ILE A 162 -16.28 1.73 3.00
N GLN A 163 -16.24 1.35 1.74
CA GLN A 163 -16.16 2.30 0.62
C GLN A 163 -17.25 3.38 0.59
N PRO A 164 -18.56 3.05 0.80
CA PRO A 164 -19.62 4.06 0.84
C PRO A 164 -19.47 5.06 2.00
N ILE A 165 -18.89 4.60 3.11
CA ILE A 165 -18.62 5.44 4.29
C ILE A 165 -17.50 6.43 3.95
N ARG A 166 -16.40 5.95 3.41
CA ARG A 166 -15.25 6.77 3.00
C ARG A 166 -15.63 7.85 1.97
N LYS A 167 -16.51 7.52 1.02
CA LYS A 167 -17.00 8.49 0.02
C LYS A 167 -17.76 9.68 0.63
N ARG A 168 -18.27 9.57 1.86
CA ARG A 168 -18.96 10.64 2.58
C ARG A 168 -18.00 11.46 3.45
N ILE A 169 -16.76 11.01 3.59
CA ILE A 169 -15.70 11.72 4.32
C ILE A 169 -14.78 12.30 3.25
N HIS A 170 -14.70 13.62 3.18
CA HIS A 170 -13.94 14.34 2.13
C HIS A 170 -12.44 14.44 2.43
N GLU A 171 -11.97 13.70 3.44
CA GLU A 171 -10.58 13.66 3.89
C GLU A 171 -9.99 12.26 3.76
N PRO A 172 -8.65 12.12 3.64
CA PRO A 172 -7.99 10.83 3.73
C PRO A 172 -8.31 10.16 5.07
N THR A 173 -8.65 8.89 5.04
CA THR A 173 -8.94 8.09 6.24
C THR A 173 -7.82 7.09 6.50
N ILE A 174 -7.83 6.46 7.68
CA ILE A 174 -6.86 5.39 8.02
C ILE A 174 -6.78 4.30 6.94
N PHE A 175 -7.84 4.07 6.18
CA PHE A 175 -7.86 3.06 5.12
C PHE A 175 -6.97 3.40 3.92
N ASN A 176 -6.44 4.62 3.81
CA ASN A 176 -5.45 4.98 2.81
C ASN A 176 -4.09 4.29 3.08
N ILE A 177 -3.72 4.14 4.36
CA ILE A 177 -2.47 3.45 4.77
C ILE A 177 -2.70 1.97 5.10
N VAL A 178 -3.89 1.58 5.49
CA VAL A 178 -4.24 0.18 5.78
C VAL A 178 -4.23 -0.68 4.52
N GLY A 179 -4.72 -0.16 3.39
CA GLY A 179 -4.81 -0.90 2.13
C GLY A 179 -3.51 -1.62 1.72
N PRO A 180 -2.36 -0.94 1.65
CA PRO A 180 -1.06 -1.55 1.37
C PRO A 180 -0.61 -2.59 2.41
N LEU A 181 -1.07 -2.52 3.65
CA LEU A 181 -0.62 -3.38 4.74
C LEU A 181 -1.41 -4.69 4.87
N ILE A 182 -2.62 -4.78 4.29
CA ILE A 182 -3.51 -5.95 4.38
C ILE A 182 -3.29 -6.97 3.25
N ASN A 183 -2.04 -7.22 2.82
CA ASN A 183 -1.81 -8.30 1.86
C ASN A 183 -2.39 -9.62 2.40
N PRO A 184 -3.15 -10.41 1.59
CA PRO A 184 -3.68 -11.71 2.02
C PRO A 184 -2.60 -12.68 2.46
N PHE A 185 -1.38 -12.56 1.89
CA PHE A 185 -0.22 -13.36 2.27
C PHE A 185 0.56 -12.72 3.42
N LYS A 186 1.06 -13.57 4.32
CA LYS A 186 2.08 -13.16 5.28
C LYS A 186 3.40 -13.01 4.53
N LEU A 187 3.72 -11.78 4.17
CA LEU A 187 4.92 -11.45 3.41
C LEU A 187 6.17 -11.49 4.29
N ASP A 188 7.31 -11.90 3.72
CA ASP A 188 8.62 -11.72 4.34
C ASP A 188 9.13 -10.29 4.17
N TYR A 189 8.88 -9.68 3.01
CA TYR A 189 9.43 -8.38 2.64
C TYR A 189 8.36 -7.43 2.12
N GLN A 190 8.54 -6.13 2.35
CA GLN A 190 7.64 -5.11 1.81
C GLN A 190 8.37 -3.80 1.56
N VAL A 191 8.16 -3.20 0.39
CA VAL A 191 8.48 -1.80 0.09
C VAL A 191 7.19 -1.04 -0.06
N MET A 192 7.05 0.06 0.69
CA MET A 192 5.83 0.87 0.70
C MET A 192 6.15 2.36 0.63
N GLY A 193 5.74 2.99 -0.45
CA GLY A 193 5.76 4.44 -0.57
C GLY A 193 4.58 5.11 0.13
N VAL A 194 4.81 6.29 0.68
CA VAL A 194 3.84 7.03 1.50
C VAL A 194 3.86 8.52 1.13
N TYR A 195 2.71 9.08 0.81
CA TYR A 195 2.60 10.50 0.43
C TYR A 195 2.78 11.50 1.60
N ASP A 196 2.75 11.02 2.84
CA ASP A 196 2.89 11.83 4.06
C ASP A 196 4.03 11.27 4.93
N ALA A 197 5.16 12.00 4.95
CA ALA A 197 6.36 11.60 5.67
C ALA A 197 6.13 11.38 7.18
N SER A 198 5.19 12.11 7.79
CA SER A 198 4.91 11.97 9.22
C SER A 198 4.45 10.57 9.63
N GLN A 199 3.97 9.76 8.66
CA GLN A 199 3.47 8.41 8.89
C GLN A 199 4.55 7.33 8.82
N LEU A 200 5.74 7.63 8.27
CA LEU A 200 6.81 6.64 8.06
C LEU A 200 7.19 5.88 9.33
N PRO A 201 7.44 6.55 10.50
CA PRO A 201 7.83 5.85 11.72
C PRO A 201 6.74 4.90 12.25
N MET A 202 5.47 5.24 12.05
CA MET A 202 4.34 4.43 12.47
C MET A 202 4.20 3.20 11.57
N ILE A 203 4.32 3.37 10.27
CA ILE A 203 4.13 2.30 9.29
C ILE A 203 5.25 1.27 9.37
N ILE A 204 6.52 1.69 9.49
CA ILE A 204 7.64 0.73 9.59
C ILE A 204 7.56 -0.12 10.87
N LYS A 205 7.17 0.48 12.00
CA LYS A 205 6.92 -0.27 13.25
C LYS A 205 5.73 -1.23 13.11
N THR A 206 4.69 -0.83 12.38
CA THR A 206 3.56 -1.71 12.06
C THR A 206 3.99 -2.88 11.19
N MET A 207 4.83 -2.69 10.17
CA MET A 207 5.40 -3.79 9.37
C MET A 207 6.15 -4.80 10.25
N LYS A 208 6.96 -4.31 11.20
CA LYS A 208 7.64 -5.17 12.19
C LYS A 208 6.64 -5.99 13.01
N ASP A 209 5.57 -5.36 13.53
CA ASP A 209 4.53 -6.04 14.33
C ASP A 209 3.66 -7.02 13.52
N LEU A 210 3.62 -6.84 12.19
CA LEU A 210 2.98 -7.76 11.24
C LEU A 210 3.91 -8.92 10.84
N GLY A 211 5.14 -8.97 11.37
CA GLY A 211 6.08 -10.05 11.14
C GLY A 211 6.86 -9.95 9.84
N ARG A 212 6.98 -8.78 9.21
CA ARG A 212 7.92 -8.58 8.09
C ARG A 212 9.35 -8.79 8.59
N ARG A 213 10.15 -9.56 7.86
CA ARG A 213 11.57 -9.76 8.18
C ARG A 213 12.40 -8.55 7.82
N ARG A 214 12.13 -7.95 6.64
CA ARG A 214 12.66 -6.65 6.23
C ARG A 214 11.56 -5.80 5.62
N GLY A 215 11.67 -4.50 5.76
CA GLY A 215 10.73 -3.57 5.16
C GLY A 215 11.37 -2.22 4.88
N ILE A 216 10.91 -1.58 3.83
CA ILE A 216 11.26 -0.18 3.53
C ILE A 216 9.96 0.60 3.45
N VAL A 217 9.88 1.69 4.20
CA VAL A 217 8.83 2.69 4.05
C VAL A 217 9.52 3.98 3.63
N LEU A 218 9.03 4.58 2.57
CA LEU A 218 9.68 5.73 1.96
C LEU A 218 8.70 6.86 1.62
N HIS A 219 9.24 8.07 1.59
CA HIS A 219 8.57 9.28 1.13
C HIS A 219 9.47 10.00 0.14
N GLY A 220 9.02 10.12 -1.10
CA GLY A 220 9.79 10.75 -2.16
C GLY A 220 9.72 12.27 -2.12
N ALA A 221 10.75 12.90 -2.67
CA ALA A 221 10.77 14.35 -2.82
C ALA A 221 9.51 14.87 -3.50
N ASN A 222 9.04 16.05 -3.06
CA ASN A 222 7.81 16.66 -3.52
C ASN A 222 6.54 15.81 -3.24
N ARG A 223 6.52 15.08 -2.14
CA ARG A 223 5.38 14.34 -1.59
C ARG A 223 4.94 13.13 -2.42
N MET A 224 5.82 12.56 -3.20
CA MET A 224 5.51 11.32 -3.91
C MET A 224 5.52 10.11 -2.98
N ASP A 225 4.64 9.15 -3.25
CA ASP A 225 4.64 7.83 -2.61
C ASP A 225 5.52 6.81 -3.35
N GLU A 226 6.58 7.31 -3.99
CA GLU A 226 7.65 6.55 -4.66
C GLU A 226 8.96 7.29 -4.46
N ALA A 227 10.11 6.62 -4.41
CA ALA A 227 11.40 7.29 -4.46
C ALA A 227 11.56 8.01 -5.81
N THR A 228 11.98 9.29 -5.76
CA THR A 228 12.03 10.17 -6.93
C THR A 228 13.45 10.55 -7.30
N LEU A 229 13.61 11.10 -8.50
CA LEU A 229 14.88 11.61 -9.01
C LEU A 229 15.06 13.11 -8.73
N SER A 230 14.03 13.75 -8.15
CA SER A 230 13.98 15.23 -8.01
C SER A 230 14.61 15.77 -6.74
N GLY A 231 15.09 14.90 -5.84
CA GLY A 231 15.67 15.31 -4.57
C GLY A 231 15.79 14.18 -3.56
N ASP A 232 15.85 14.57 -2.30
CA ASP A 232 16.02 13.68 -1.17
C ASP A 232 14.74 12.89 -0.90
N ASN A 233 14.89 11.57 -0.79
CA ASN A 233 13.85 10.66 -0.40
C ASN A 233 14.09 10.19 1.03
N GLU A 234 13.08 10.30 1.88
CA GLU A 234 13.17 9.89 3.29
C GLU A 234 12.85 8.41 3.42
N ILE A 235 13.73 7.63 4.03
CA ILE A 235 13.66 6.18 4.13
C ILE A 235 13.68 5.74 5.58
N TYR A 236 12.72 4.88 5.95
CA TYR A 236 12.78 4.05 7.15
C TYR A 236 12.92 2.60 6.74
N GLU A 237 13.94 1.92 7.22
CA GLU A 237 14.22 0.52 6.91
C GLU A 237 14.20 -0.35 8.15
N LEU A 238 13.41 -1.42 8.09
CA LEU A 238 13.39 -2.51 9.06
C LEU A 238 14.40 -3.58 8.59
N HIS A 239 15.36 -3.90 9.42
CA HIS A 239 16.37 -4.95 9.20
C HIS A 239 15.96 -6.30 9.77
N GLU A 240 16.59 -7.38 9.33
CA GLU A 240 16.28 -8.76 9.78
C GLU A 240 16.50 -8.99 11.28
N ASP A 241 17.41 -8.25 11.90
CA ASP A 241 17.62 -8.28 13.35
C ASP A 241 16.56 -7.52 14.14
N GLY A 242 15.59 -6.91 13.44
CA GLY A 242 14.49 -6.14 14.01
C GLY A 242 14.86 -4.69 14.35
N THR A 243 16.07 -4.23 14.03
CA THR A 243 16.43 -2.81 14.14
C THR A 243 15.77 -1.98 13.03
N ILE A 244 15.54 -0.71 13.29
CA ILE A 244 15.01 0.24 12.32
C ILE A 244 16.02 1.36 12.14
N SER A 245 16.45 1.59 10.90
CA SER A 245 17.27 2.74 10.53
C SER A 245 16.46 3.80 9.81
N HIS A 246 16.91 5.04 9.88
CA HIS A 246 16.37 6.19 9.16
C HIS A 246 17.52 6.86 8.41
N TYR A 247 17.35 7.07 7.13
CA TYR A 247 18.32 7.74 6.27
C TYR A 247 17.66 8.43 5.09
N VAL A 248 18.42 9.25 4.41
CA VAL A 248 18.03 9.93 3.17
C VAL A 248 18.69 9.22 2.00
N LEU A 249 17.90 8.98 0.94
CA LEU A 249 18.38 8.43 -0.32
C LEU A 249 18.24 9.50 -1.41
N ASN A 250 19.35 9.85 -2.05
CA ASN A 250 19.35 10.72 -3.21
C ASN A 250 19.84 9.95 -4.44
N ALA A 251 19.11 10.02 -5.55
CA ALA A 251 19.42 9.30 -6.78
C ALA A 251 20.82 9.64 -7.33
N ARG A 252 21.28 10.87 -7.10
CA ARG A 252 22.62 11.34 -7.54
C ARG A 252 23.76 10.59 -6.89
N ASP A 253 23.59 10.13 -5.65
CA ASP A 253 24.60 9.36 -4.91
C ASP A 253 24.86 7.99 -5.55
N TYR A 254 23.95 7.55 -6.40
CA TYR A 254 24.02 6.30 -7.19
C TYR A 254 24.30 6.53 -8.67
N GLY A 255 24.72 7.74 -9.05
CA GLY A 255 25.04 8.09 -10.44
C GLY A 255 23.80 8.22 -11.33
N ILE A 256 22.60 8.33 -10.75
CA ILE A 256 21.36 8.55 -11.48
C ILE A 256 21.11 10.05 -11.61
N ALA A 257 20.89 10.52 -12.83
CA ALA A 257 20.68 11.94 -13.10
C ALA A 257 19.38 12.45 -12.46
N HIS A 258 19.44 13.69 -12.01
CA HIS A 258 18.25 14.41 -11.53
C HIS A 258 17.21 14.56 -12.65
N ALA A 259 15.94 14.41 -12.28
CA ALA A 259 14.79 14.72 -13.13
C ALA A 259 13.63 15.25 -12.29
N ASN A 260 12.81 16.11 -12.86
CA ASN A 260 11.64 16.64 -12.18
C ASN A 260 10.50 15.61 -12.16
N ASN A 261 9.65 15.66 -11.16
CA ASN A 261 8.52 14.73 -11.04
C ASN A 261 7.53 14.82 -12.22
N ILE A 262 7.45 15.96 -12.92
CA ILE A 262 6.65 16.10 -14.13
C ILE A 262 7.10 15.12 -15.25
N GLU A 263 8.38 14.78 -15.29
CA GLU A 263 8.94 13.82 -16.26
C GLU A 263 8.52 12.38 -15.97
N LEU A 264 7.99 12.12 -14.77
CA LEU A 264 7.50 10.80 -14.33
C LEU A 264 5.99 10.62 -14.56
N GLN A 265 5.32 11.63 -15.12
CA GLN A 265 3.89 11.56 -15.37
C GLN A 265 3.54 10.42 -16.34
N GLY A 266 2.47 9.73 -16.00
CA GLY A 266 1.77 8.81 -16.86
C GLY A 266 0.58 9.48 -17.56
N GLY A 267 -0.32 8.66 -18.03
CA GLY A 267 -1.53 9.10 -18.72
C GLY A 267 -2.65 8.09 -18.58
N THR A 268 -3.31 7.80 -19.67
CA THR A 268 -4.33 6.75 -19.75
C THR A 268 -3.74 5.36 -19.45
N PRO A 269 -4.55 4.37 -19.12
CA PRO A 269 -4.06 2.99 -18.95
C PRO A 269 -3.29 2.45 -20.16
N GLU A 270 -3.65 2.85 -21.38
CA GLU A 270 -2.94 2.47 -22.60
C GLU A 270 -1.55 3.13 -22.70
N GLU A 271 -1.47 4.43 -22.40
CA GLU A 271 -0.18 5.14 -22.35
C GLU A 271 0.74 4.54 -21.30
N ASN A 272 0.23 4.24 -20.12
CA ASN A 272 0.99 3.59 -19.04
C ASN A 272 1.45 2.18 -19.42
N LYS A 273 0.64 1.42 -20.16
CA LYS A 273 1.06 0.14 -20.75
C LYS A 273 2.27 0.32 -21.65
N ASN A 274 2.23 1.30 -22.57
CA ASN A 274 3.32 1.55 -23.51
C ASN A 274 4.61 1.96 -22.76
N ILE A 275 4.51 2.87 -21.79
CA ILE A 275 5.63 3.24 -20.92
C ILE A 275 6.22 2.00 -20.24
N THR A 276 5.39 1.15 -19.64
CA THR A 276 5.84 -0.08 -18.95
C THR A 276 6.55 -1.03 -19.92
N ILE A 277 5.98 -1.27 -21.12
CA ILE A 277 6.57 -2.14 -22.12
C ILE A 277 7.92 -1.60 -22.61
N ASP A 278 8.02 -0.29 -22.89
CA ASP A 278 9.26 0.32 -23.37
C ASP A 278 10.38 0.26 -22.32
N ILE A 279 10.04 0.43 -21.02
CA ILE A 279 10.99 0.25 -19.93
C ILE A 279 11.46 -1.21 -19.85
N LEU A 280 10.52 -2.16 -19.80
CA LEU A 280 10.83 -3.59 -19.65
C LEU A 280 11.54 -4.19 -20.86
N SER A 281 11.32 -3.65 -22.04
CA SER A 281 12.01 -4.07 -23.28
C SER A 281 13.37 -3.37 -23.50
N GLY A 282 13.78 -2.46 -22.60
CA GLY A 282 15.03 -1.72 -22.69
C GLY A 282 15.05 -0.63 -23.77
N LYS A 283 13.89 -0.22 -24.28
CA LYS A 283 13.77 0.88 -25.25
C LYS A 283 13.77 2.25 -24.61
N ASP A 284 13.24 2.33 -23.38
CA ASP A 284 13.18 3.59 -22.63
C ASP A 284 14.53 3.84 -21.91
N HIS A 285 15.10 5.01 -22.13
CA HIS A 285 16.31 5.51 -21.47
C HIS A 285 16.05 6.82 -20.70
N SER A 286 14.78 7.20 -20.54
CA SER A 286 14.31 8.42 -19.90
C SER A 286 14.35 8.35 -18.38
N PRO A 287 14.04 9.43 -17.67
CA PRO A 287 13.82 9.43 -16.22
C PRO A 287 12.83 8.36 -15.74
N LYS A 288 11.84 7.94 -16.56
CA LYS A 288 10.88 6.90 -16.20
C LYS A 288 11.55 5.54 -15.95
N ARG A 289 12.51 5.15 -16.83
CA ARG A 289 13.33 3.96 -16.57
C ARG A 289 14.16 4.10 -15.30
N ASN A 290 14.77 5.27 -15.11
CA ASN A 290 15.66 5.49 -13.98
C ASN A 290 14.93 5.45 -12.64
N VAL A 291 13.70 5.97 -12.55
CA VAL A 291 12.89 5.89 -11.32
C VAL A 291 12.48 4.44 -11.02
N VAL A 292 12.23 3.61 -12.02
CA VAL A 292 11.96 2.18 -11.81
C VAL A 292 13.20 1.47 -11.24
N VAL A 293 14.39 1.80 -11.74
CA VAL A 293 15.66 1.23 -11.22
C VAL A 293 15.93 1.67 -9.78
N LEU A 294 15.55 2.90 -9.43
CA LEU A 294 15.74 3.43 -8.07
C LEU A 294 14.83 2.76 -7.03
N ASN A 295 13.58 2.44 -7.40
CA ASN A 295 12.58 1.84 -6.53
C ASN A 295 12.67 0.31 -6.46
#